data_a3b6d5ad1820dd653f7e79a3174e0bb0
#
_entry.id   a3b6d5ad1820dd653f7e79a3174e0bb0
#
_cell.length_a   1.000
_cell.length_b   1.000
_cell.length_c   1.000
_cell.angle_alpha   90.00
_cell.angle_beta   90.00
_cell.angle_gamma   90.00
#
_symmetry.space_group_name_H-M   'P 1'
#
loop_
_entity.id
_entity.type
_entity.pdbx_description
1 polymer ?
#
loop_
_entity_poly.entity_id
_entity_poly.type
_entity_poly.pdbx_seq_one_letter_code
_entity_poly.pdbx_strand_id
1 'polypeptide(L)'
;ILYLRVRIGDIGDDLYAIFINDMSEQRRFEAVRRDFVTNVSHELKTPAGAISLLAETVTDAADDPDAVRYFSGRISKESARLTELVRRLIDLQKAQSSEGSVIDAKRISALAVARAAINDNQVQADARYIDIRLNVNGKPVPISAGEGDDEPSETELMIMADADAMQTAVKNLVENAIHYSPEHTTVAVGVGERDGKVTIRVVDQGIGIPEKSLDRVFERFYRVDPARSRETGGSGLGLAITKHCVQENGGRISVWSRKGEGSTFTIELPAAPADEEPTAVQGV
;
A
#
# COMPACT_ATOMS: atom_id res chain seq x y z
N ILE A 1 -7.78 23.50 -13.04
CA ILE A 1 -9.06 23.94 -13.61
C ILE A 1 -9.99 24.18 -12.44
N LEU A 2 -10.56 25.41 -12.37
CA LEU A 2 -11.53 25.81 -11.36
C LEU A 2 -12.94 25.60 -11.94
N TYR A 3 -13.80 24.89 -11.19
CA TYR A 3 -15.19 24.67 -11.59
C TYR A 3 -16.10 25.47 -10.67
N LEU A 4 -16.70 26.54 -11.19
CA LEU A 4 -17.61 27.39 -10.45
C LEU A 4 -19.06 27.15 -10.88
N ARG A 5 -19.97 27.03 -9.90
CA ARG A 5 -21.40 27.10 -10.14
C ARG A 5 -21.86 28.51 -9.79
N VAL A 6 -22.32 29.25 -10.79
CA VAL A 6 -22.88 30.60 -10.60
C VAL A 6 -24.39 30.52 -10.66
N ARG A 7 -25.05 31.09 -9.66
CA ARG A 7 -26.50 31.30 -9.64
C ARG A 7 -26.73 32.80 -9.49
N ILE A 8 -27.62 33.33 -10.30
CA ILE A 8 -28.03 34.74 -10.26
C ILE A 8 -29.50 34.77 -9.87
N GLY A 9 -29.81 35.43 -8.80
CA GLY A 9 -31.18 35.66 -8.32
C GLY A 9 -31.52 37.13 -8.37
N ASP A 10 -32.67 37.47 -8.89
CA ASP A 10 -33.23 38.80 -8.79
C ASP A 10 -33.86 38.95 -7.40
N ILE A 11 -33.47 40.01 -6.68
CA ILE A 11 -33.96 40.30 -5.33
C ILE A 11 -34.85 41.53 -5.28
N GLY A 12 -35.27 42.06 -6.45
CA GLY A 12 -36.09 43.26 -6.59
C GLY A 12 -35.31 44.57 -6.62
N ASP A 13 -35.96 45.65 -6.93
CA ASP A 13 -35.38 47.00 -7.00
C ASP A 13 -34.11 47.09 -7.89
N ASP A 14 -34.11 46.42 -9.04
CA ASP A 14 -32.95 46.29 -9.96
C ASP A 14 -31.70 45.71 -9.32
N LEU A 15 -31.80 44.99 -8.19
CA LEU A 15 -30.69 44.32 -7.50
C LEU A 15 -30.65 42.82 -7.82
N TYR A 16 -29.45 42.31 -8.02
CA TYR A 16 -29.22 40.89 -8.28
C TYR A 16 -28.25 40.32 -7.26
N ALA A 17 -28.62 39.17 -6.69
CA ALA A 17 -27.68 38.34 -5.87
C ALA A 17 -26.95 37.37 -6.77
N ILE A 18 -25.62 37.33 -6.64
CA ILE A 18 -24.76 36.37 -7.35
C ILE A 18 -24.19 35.41 -6.32
N PHE A 19 -24.58 34.15 -6.44
CA PHE A 19 -24.03 33.06 -5.62
C PHE A 19 -22.97 32.33 -6.43
N ILE A 20 -21.72 32.31 -5.93
CA ILE A 20 -20.60 31.61 -6.56
C ILE A 20 -20.21 30.48 -5.62
N ASN A 21 -20.33 29.24 -6.10
CA ASN A 21 -19.95 28.04 -5.35
C ASN A 21 -18.82 27.32 -6.09
N ASP A 22 -17.71 27.08 -5.39
CA ASP A 22 -16.61 26.28 -5.94
C ASP A 22 -16.98 24.79 -5.88
N MET A 23 -17.10 24.19 -7.05
CA MET A 23 -17.45 22.78 -7.24
C MET A 23 -16.21 21.92 -7.58
N SER A 24 -15.01 22.49 -7.51
CA SER A 24 -13.78 21.83 -7.98
C SER A 24 -13.47 20.57 -7.20
N GLU A 25 -13.61 20.59 -5.88
CA GLU A 25 -13.41 19.41 -5.04
C GLU A 25 -14.46 18.34 -5.30
N GLN A 26 -15.74 18.72 -5.35
CA GLN A 26 -16.80 17.76 -5.63
C GLN A 26 -16.63 17.10 -7.00
N ARG A 27 -16.26 17.87 -8.02
CA ARG A 27 -15.98 17.34 -9.36
C ARG A 27 -14.77 16.42 -9.39
N ARG A 28 -13.71 16.75 -8.65
CA ARG A 28 -12.57 15.85 -8.49
C ARG A 28 -12.97 14.54 -7.84
N PHE A 29 -13.73 14.61 -6.75
CA PHE A 29 -14.21 13.41 -6.05
C PHE A 29 -15.07 12.52 -6.96
N GLU A 30 -16.03 13.12 -7.69
CA GLU A 30 -16.88 12.40 -8.64
C GLU A 30 -16.08 11.76 -9.80
N ALA A 31 -15.06 12.45 -10.31
CA ALA A 31 -14.18 11.92 -11.35
C ALA A 31 -13.37 10.73 -10.81
N VAL A 32 -12.72 10.87 -9.66
CA VAL A 32 -11.95 9.78 -9.01
C VAL A 32 -12.84 8.57 -8.71
N ARG A 33 -14.08 8.81 -8.23
CA ARG A 33 -15.03 7.72 -7.99
C ARG A 33 -15.45 7.00 -9.27
N ARG A 34 -15.70 7.74 -10.35
CA ARG A 34 -16.07 7.17 -11.65
C ARG A 34 -14.93 6.33 -12.22
N ASP A 35 -13.71 6.88 -12.21
CA ASP A 35 -12.51 6.19 -12.69
C ASP A 35 -12.25 4.94 -11.86
N PHE A 36 -12.46 4.99 -10.54
CA PHE A 36 -12.37 3.83 -9.66
C PHE A 36 -13.33 2.72 -10.08
N VAL A 37 -14.63 3.00 -10.23
CA VAL A 37 -15.64 1.99 -10.64
C VAL A 37 -15.31 1.41 -12.02
N THR A 38 -14.89 2.25 -12.95
CA THR A 38 -14.51 1.82 -14.30
C THR A 38 -13.31 0.88 -14.26
N ASN A 39 -12.26 1.24 -13.54
CA ASN A 39 -11.04 0.45 -13.44
C ASN A 39 -11.27 -0.88 -12.69
N VAL A 40 -12.05 -0.87 -11.60
CA VAL A 40 -12.46 -2.09 -10.88
C VAL A 40 -13.18 -3.04 -11.83
N SER A 41 -14.14 -2.51 -12.60
CA SER A 41 -14.93 -3.33 -13.54
C SER A 41 -14.02 -3.97 -14.62
N HIS A 42 -13.05 -3.23 -15.14
CA HIS A 42 -12.09 -3.75 -16.12
C HIS A 42 -11.15 -4.79 -15.52
N GLU A 43 -10.60 -4.53 -14.34
CA GLU A 43 -9.66 -5.45 -13.67
C GLU A 43 -10.34 -6.76 -13.19
N LEU A 44 -11.65 -6.73 -12.88
CA LEU A 44 -12.43 -7.92 -12.56
C LEU A 44 -12.86 -8.70 -13.81
N LYS A 45 -13.25 -8.00 -14.90
CA LYS A 45 -13.74 -8.62 -16.13
C LYS A 45 -12.68 -9.47 -16.83
N THR A 46 -11.43 -9.04 -16.79
CA THR A 46 -10.32 -9.73 -17.48
C THR A 46 -10.08 -11.14 -16.94
N PRO A 47 -9.81 -11.36 -15.63
CA PRO A 47 -9.61 -12.71 -15.07
C PRO A 47 -10.90 -13.55 -15.15
N ALA A 48 -12.08 -12.94 -14.93
CA ALA A 48 -13.34 -13.66 -15.05
C ALA A 48 -13.57 -14.20 -16.48
N GLY A 49 -13.31 -13.38 -17.50
CA GLY A 49 -13.37 -13.81 -18.89
C GLY A 49 -12.35 -14.88 -19.25
N ALA A 50 -11.12 -14.78 -18.70
CA ALA A 50 -10.10 -15.80 -18.88
C ALA A 50 -10.51 -17.13 -18.24
N ILE A 51 -11.08 -17.13 -17.03
CA ILE A 51 -11.61 -18.33 -16.37
C ILE A 51 -12.68 -18.98 -17.21
N SER A 52 -13.65 -18.21 -17.73
CA SER A 52 -14.74 -18.74 -18.59
C SER A 52 -14.19 -19.42 -19.85
N LEU A 53 -13.29 -18.75 -20.56
CA LEU A 53 -12.68 -19.31 -21.78
C LEU A 53 -11.86 -20.57 -21.49
N LEU A 54 -11.08 -20.58 -20.41
CA LEU A 54 -10.30 -21.74 -19.99
C LEU A 54 -11.21 -22.92 -19.58
N ALA A 55 -12.36 -22.64 -18.96
CA ALA A 55 -13.33 -23.68 -18.60
C ALA A 55 -13.99 -24.30 -19.83
N GLU A 56 -14.34 -23.51 -20.86
CA GLU A 56 -14.79 -24.02 -22.15
C GLU A 56 -13.72 -24.90 -22.80
N THR A 57 -12.46 -24.43 -22.81
CA THR A 57 -11.33 -25.19 -23.35
C THR A 57 -11.12 -26.54 -22.63
N VAL A 58 -11.29 -26.57 -21.30
CA VAL A 58 -11.24 -27.85 -20.53
C VAL A 58 -12.35 -28.79 -20.95
N THR A 59 -13.55 -28.28 -21.21
CA THR A 59 -14.69 -29.08 -21.67
C THR A 59 -14.42 -29.65 -23.07
N ASP A 60 -13.88 -28.87 -23.98
CA ASP A 60 -13.55 -29.30 -25.35
C ASP A 60 -12.39 -30.31 -25.40
N ALA A 61 -11.48 -30.24 -24.41
CA ALA A 61 -10.33 -31.12 -24.29
C ALA A 61 -10.55 -32.30 -23.33
N ALA A 62 -11.82 -32.68 -23.08
CA ALA A 62 -12.17 -33.70 -22.07
C ALA A 62 -11.46 -35.05 -22.27
N ASP A 63 -11.15 -35.40 -23.51
CA ASP A 63 -10.47 -36.65 -23.89
C ASP A 63 -8.93 -36.59 -23.79
N ASP A 64 -8.36 -35.38 -23.46
CA ASP A 64 -6.92 -35.17 -23.26
C ASP A 64 -6.62 -34.81 -21.79
N PRO A 65 -6.19 -35.77 -20.96
CA PRO A 65 -5.93 -35.53 -19.54
C PRO A 65 -4.82 -34.52 -19.26
N ASP A 66 -3.84 -34.38 -20.17
CA ASP A 66 -2.73 -33.43 -19.98
C ASP A 66 -3.18 -32.00 -20.30
N ALA A 67 -3.98 -31.81 -21.33
CA ALA A 67 -4.62 -30.54 -21.63
C ALA A 67 -5.58 -30.12 -20.49
N VAL A 68 -6.42 -31.03 -20.01
CA VAL A 68 -7.32 -30.79 -18.86
C VAL A 68 -6.50 -30.32 -17.64
N ARG A 69 -5.42 -31.03 -17.29
CA ARG A 69 -4.57 -30.66 -16.14
C ARG A 69 -3.93 -29.30 -16.32
N TYR A 70 -3.41 -29.02 -17.50
CA TYR A 70 -2.78 -27.73 -17.83
C TYR A 70 -3.77 -26.56 -17.69
N PHE A 71 -4.93 -26.63 -18.35
CA PHE A 71 -5.91 -25.55 -18.32
C PHE A 71 -6.59 -25.40 -16.96
N SER A 72 -6.85 -26.48 -16.23
CA SER A 72 -7.33 -26.41 -14.84
C SER A 72 -6.36 -25.72 -13.91
N GLY A 73 -5.05 -25.96 -14.09
CA GLY A 73 -4.02 -25.24 -13.35
C GLY A 73 -4.00 -23.73 -13.69
N ARG A 74 -4.30 -23.34 -14.91
CA ARG A 74 -4.45 -21.93 -15.29
C ARG A 74 -5.71 -21.29 -14.70
N ILE A 75 -6.84 -22.00 -14.68
CA ILE A 75 -8.07 -21.55 -14.00
C ILE A 75 -7.78 -21.26 -12.53
N SER A 76 -7.09 -22.17 -11.84
CA SER A 76 -6.73 -21.98 -10.43
C SER A 76 -5.88 -20.72 -10.20
N LYS A 77 -4.92 -20.43 -11.08
CA LYS A 77 -4.09 -19.21 -11.01
C LYS A 77 -4.92 -17.94 -11.21
N GLU A 78 -5.80 -17.91 -12.21
CA GLU A 78 -6.67 -16.74 -12.45
C GLU A 78 -7.70 -16.55 -11.34
N SER A 79 -8.21 -17.63 -10.74
CA SER A 79 -9.10 -17.57 -9.57
C SER A 79 -8.40 -17.00 -8.34
N ALA A 80 -7.17 -17.44 -8.05
CA ALA A 80 -6.36 -16.88 -6.97
C ALA A 80 -6.10 -15.40 -7.16
N ARG A 81 -5.78 -14.99 -8.41
CA ARG A 81 -5.57 -13.58 -8.77
C ARG A 81 -6.85 -12.74 -8.56
N LEU A 82 -8.01 -13.27 -8.95
CA LEU A 82 -9.29 -12.60 -8.74
C LEU A 82 -9.60 -12.42 -7.25
N THR A 83 -9.37 -13.47 -6.45
CA THR A 83 -9.54 -13.44 -4.99
C THR A 83 -8.65 -12.37 -4.36
N GLU A 84 -7.39 -12.28 -4.76
CA GLU A 84 -6.46 -11.27 -4.26
C GLU A 84 -6.89 -9.85 -4.65
N LEU A 85 -7.39 -9.64 -5.86
CA LEU A 85 -7.92 -8.34 -6.29
C LEU A 85 -9.14 -7.93 -5.42
N VAL A 86 -10.07 -8.84 -5.17
CA VAL A 86 -11.23 -8.59 -4.30
C VAL A 86 -10.78 -8.24 -2.88
N ARG A 87 -9.80 -8.97 -2.33
CA ARG A 87 -9.25 -8.68 -1.00
C ARG A 87 -8.68 -7.26 -0.93
N ARG A 88 -7.86 -6.87 -1.90
CA ARG A 88 -7.29 -5.50 -1.98
C ARG A 88 -8.35 -4.42 -2.13
N LEU A 89 -9.48 -4.71 -2.80
CA LEU A 89 -10.62 -3.79 -2.88
C LEU A 89 -11.31 -3.63 -1.52
N ILE A 90 -11.47 -4.72 -0.78
CA ILE A 90 -12.03 -4.70 0.58
C ILE A 90 -11.11 -3.91 1.53
N ASP A 91 -9.79 -4.13 1.46
CA ASP A 91 -8.81 -3.40 2.26
C ASP A 91 -8.84 -1.91 1.95
N LEU A 92 -8.96 -1.55 0.67
CA LEU A 92 -9.12 -0.14 0.27
C LEU A 92 -10.43 0.47 0.79
N GLN A 93 -11.53 -0.30 0.78
CA GLN A 93 -12.81 0.17 1.32
C GLN A 93 -12.77 0.33 2.84
N LYS A 94 -12.19 -0.63 3.56
CA LYS A 94 -12.00 -0.52 5.02
C LYS A 94 -11.19 0.72 5.36
N ALA A 95 -10.08 0.92 4.67
CA ALA A 95 -9.26 2.09 4.83
C ALA A 95 -10.06 3.40 4.62
N GLN A 96 -10.96 3.48 3.64
CA GLN A 96 -11.79 4.66 3.37
C GLN A 96 -12.98 4.86 4.32
N SER A 97 -13.50 3.79 4.89
CA SER A 97 -14.63 3.87 5.85
C SER A 97 -14.21 4.45 7.19
N SER A 98 -12.92 4.64 7.40
CA SER A 98 -12.35 5.28 8.59
C SER A 98 -12.45 6.82 8.56
N GLU A 99 -12.90 7.44 7.47
CA GLU A 99 -13.25 8.87 7.45
C GLU A 99 -14.41 9.13 8.42
N GLY A 100 -14.07 9.50 9.68
CA GLY A 100 -15.03 9.75 10.77
C GLY A 100 -15.18 8.63 11.79
N SER A 101 -14.55 7.48 11.60
CA SER A 101 -14.37 6.45 12.65
C SER A 101 -13.18 6.83 13.53
N VAL A 102 -13.33 6.66 14.83
CA VAL A 102 -12.19 6.80 15.75
C VAL A 102 -11.17 5.73 15.39
N ILE A 103 -10.02 6.16 14.85
CA ILE A 103 -8.89 5.27 14.59
C ILE A 103 -8.52 4.61 15.91
N ASP A 104 -8.48 3.29 15.95
CA ASP A 104 -8.01 2.55 17.15
C ASP A 104 -6.48 2.65 17.23
N ALA A 105 -5.99 3.89 17.31
CA ALA A 105 -4.57 4.17 17.41
C ALA A 105 -4.07 3.72 18.77
N LYS A 106 -3.19 2.74 18.75
CA LYS A 106 -2.49 2.21 19.91
C LYS A 106 -1.01 2.53 19.82
N ARG A 107 -0.34 2.50 20.95
CA ARG A 107 1.10 2.56 21.00
C ARG A 107 1.67 1.23 20.51
N ILE A 108 2.28 1.24 19.35
CA ILE A 108 2.83 0.04 18.68
C ILE A 108 4.29 0.24 18.33
N SER A 109 5.05 -0.84 18.25
CA SER A 109 6.44 -0.83 17.81
C SER A 109 6.54 -0.82 16.30
N ALA A 110 7.16 0.19 15.73
CA ALA A 110 7.46 0.25 14.29
C ALA A 110 8.41 -0.88 13.85
N LEU A 111 9.29 -1.33 14.74
CA LEU A 111 10.17 -2.47 14.51
C LEU A 111 9.38 -3.78 14.43
N ALA A 112 8.41 -3.98 15.34
CA ALA A 112 7.53 -5.17 15.30
C ALA A 112 6.69 -5.20 14.01
N VAL A 113 6.15 -4.05 13.57
CA VAL A 113 5.44 -3.92 12.29
C VAL A 113 6.36 -4.29 11.10
N ALA A 114 7.60 -3.81 11.09
CA ALA A 114 8.56 -4.13 10.03
C ALA A 114 8.91 -5.63 10.01
N ARG A 115 9.14 -6.25 11.18
CA ARG A 115 9.40 -7.70 11.30
C ARG A 115 8.21 -8.52 10.79
N ALA A 116 7.00 -8.18 11.20
CA ALA A 116 5.78 -8.87 10.75
C ALA A 116 5.63 -8.78 9.23
N ALA A 117 5.81 -7.59 8.64
CA ALA A 117 5.73 -7.40 7.20
C ALA A 117 6.82 -8.17 6.43
N ILE A 118 8.03 -8.29 6.95
CA ILE A 118 9.10 -9.10 6.36
C ILE A 118 8.72 -10.58 6.41
N ASN A 119 8.29 -11.09 7.58
CA ASN A 119 7.90 -12.49 7.76
C ASN A 119 6.75 -12.89 6.81
N ASP A 120 5.76 -12.02 6.63
CA ASP A 120 4.65 -12.23 5.70
C ASP A 120 5.10 -12.40 4.24
N ASN A 121 6.25 -11.84 3.88
CA ASN A 121 6.78 -11.84 2.52
C ASN A 121 7.97 -12.80 2.31
N GLN A 122 8.43 -13.50 3.36
CA GLN A 122 9.65 -14.32 3.30
C GLN A 122 9.56 -15.42 2.24
N VAL A 123 8.44 -16.15 2.20
CA VAL A 123 8.22 -17.22 1.20
C VAL A 123 8.31 -16.68 -0.23
N GLN A 124 7.79 -15.48 -0.48
CA GLN A 124 7.86 -14.86 -1.80
C GLN A 124 9.28 -14.39 -2.14
N ALA A 125 10.01 -13.87 -1.17
CA ALA A 125 11.40 -13.47 -1.33
C ALA A 125 12.29 -14.68 -1.63
N ASP A 126 12.15 -15.77 -0.88
CA ASP A 126 12.90 -17.02 -1.05
C ASP A 126 12.65 -17.62 -2.44
N ALA A 127 11.39 -17.63 -2.91
CA ALA A 127 11.03 -18.13 -4.23
C ALA A 127 11.68 -17.33 -5.38
N ARG A 128 12.17 -16.13 -5.11
CA ARG A 128 12.88 -15.25 -6.05
C ARG A 128 14.35 -15.03 -5.69
N TYR A 129 14.88 -15.76 -4.72
CA TYR A 129 16.26 -15.61 -4.25
C TYR A 129 16.60 -14.18 -3.83
N ILE A 130 15.64 -13.46 -3.22
CA ILE A 130 15.83 -12.09 -2.75
C ILE A 130 16.16 -12.14 -1.25
N ASP A 131 17.31 -11.54 -0.88
CA ASP A 131 17.74 -11.41 0.51
C ASP A 131 17.06 -10.18 1.14
N ILE A 132 16.26 -10.38 2.20
CA ILE A 132 15.66 -9.27 2.94
C ILE A 132 16.53 -8.96 4.15
N ARG A 133 16.93 -7.70 4.32
CA ARG A 133 17.76 -7.23 5.44
C ARG A 133 16.99 -6.21 6.26
N LEU A 134 17.03 -6.38 7.58
CA LEU A 134 16.47 -5.45 8.54
C LEU A 134 17.59 -4.61 9.18
N ASN A 135 17.37 -3.29 9.27
CA ASN A 135 18.28 -2.36 9.90
C ASN A 135 17.53 -1.49 10.90
N VAL A 136 18.12 -1.23 12.06
CA VAL A 136 17.62 -0.28 13.05
C VAL A 136 18.66 0.82 13.28
N ASN A 137 18.26 2.07 13.09
CA ASN A 137 19.16 3.23 13.17
C ASN A 137 20.48 3.04 12.37
N GLY A 138 20.36 2.37 11.20
CA GLY A 138 21.49 2.10 10.30
C GLY A 138 22.35 0.89 10.67
N LYS A 139 22.03 0.16 11.74
CA LYS A 139 22.72 -1.07 12.13
C LYS A 139 21.91 -2.28 11.72
N PRO A 140 22.49 -3.32 11.11
CA PRO A 140 21.80 -4.55 10.78
C PRO A 140 21.36 -5.29 12.05
N VAL A 141 20.12 -5.80 12.02
CA VAL A 141 19.54 -6.58 13.13
C VAL A 141 18.89 -7.85 12.58
N PRO A 142 18.76 -8.92 13.40
CA PRO A 142 18.02 -10.11 13.00
C PRO A 142 16.56 -9.81 12.70
N ILE A 143 15.98 -10.53 11.74
CA ILE A 143 14.56 -10.44 11.42
C ILE A 143 13.71 -11.09 12.52
N SER A 144 14.15 -12.27 13.02
CA SER A 144 13.54 -12.90 14.19
C SER A 144 13.95 -12.16 15.46
N ALA A 145 12.99 -11.87 16.33
CA ALA A 145 13.31 -11.37 17.66
C ALA A 145 14.12 -12.42 18.41
N GLY A 146 15.36 -12.09 18.79
CA GLY A 146 16.22 -12.92 19.62
C GLY A 146 16.23 -12.40 21.06
N GLU A 147 16.53 -13.27 22.02
CA GLU A 147 16.80 -12.88 23.41
C GLU A 147 18.29 -12.51 23.54
N GLY A 148 18.71 -11.38 22.96
CA GLY A 148 20.10 -10.92 23.05
C GLY A 148 20.20 -9.54 23.69
N ASP A 149 21.15 -9.34 24.62
CA ASP A 149 21.37 -8.07 25.34
C ASP A 149 21.74 -6.87 24.44
N ASP A 150 22.06 -7.10 23.17
CA ASP A 150 22.45 -6.07 22.17
C ASP A 150 21.36 -5.75 21.13
N GLU A 151 20.15 -6.34 21.25
CA GLU A 151 19.06 -6.00 20.34
C GLU A 151 18.41 -4.66 20.73
N PRO A 152 18.11 -3.79 19.73
CA PRO A 152 17.35 -2.58 20.00
C PRO A 152 15.98 -2.99 20.60
N SER A 153 15.68 -2.45 21.75
CA SER A 153 14.39 -2.73 22.41
C SER A 153 13.24 -2.34 21.49
N GLU A 154 12.26 -3.23 21.33
CA GLU A 154 11.03 -2.90 20.60
C GLU A 154 10.32 -1.67 21.19
N THR A 155 10.67 -1.29 22.41
CA THR A 155 10.14 -0.11 23.11
C THR A 155 10.75 1.22 22.64
N GLU A 156 11.83 1.21 21.83
CA GLU A 156 12.53 2.44 21.44
C GLU A 156 11.89 3.16 20.25
N LEU A 157 11.18 2.45 19.36
CA LEU A 157 10.65 2.99 18.10
C LEU A 157 9.12 2.92 18.10
N MET A 158 8.49 3.59 19.07
CA MET A 158 7.04 3.55 19.26
C MET A 158 6.34 4.63 18.46
N ILE A 159 5.20 4.26 17.88
CA ILE A 159 4.29 5.16 17.18
C ILE A 159 2.86 4.99 17.71
N MET A 160 2.03 6.03 17.56
CA MET A 160 0.59 5.94 17.81
C MET A 160 -0.11 5.65 16.48
N ALA A 161 -0.55 4.39 16.28
CA ALA A 161 -1.15 3.99 15.01
C ALA A 161 -2.04 2.74 15.16
N ASP A 162 -2.88 2.49 14.15
CA ASP A 162 -3.56 1.21 13.96
C ASP A 162 -2.55 0.17 13.45
N ALA A 163 -2.40 -0.93 14.19
CA ALA A 163 -1.41 -1.96 13.92
C ALA A 163 -1.66 -2.67 12.57
N ASP A 164 -2.91 -3.00 12.27
CA ASP A 164 -3.30 -3.73 11.05
C ASP A 164 -3.10 -2.84 9.81
N ALA A 165 -3.46 -1.55 9.93
CA ALA A 165 -3.24 -0.58 8.86
C ALA A 165 -1.75 -0.39 8.57
N MET A 166 -0.91 -0.27 9.60
CA MET A 166 0.53 -0.11 9.44
C MET A 166 1.20 -1.39 8.91
N GLN A 167 0.78 -2.56 9.40
CA GLN A 167 1.27 -3.84 8.85
C GLN A 167 0.92 -3.96 7.36
N THR A 168 -0.32 -3.64 6.98
CA THR A 168 -0.76 -3.63 5.57
C THR A 168 0.09 -2.67 4.73
N ALA A 169 0.36 -1.46 5.25
CA ALA A 169 1.16 -0.46 4.54
C ALA A 169 2.60 -0.95 4.28
N VAL A 170 3.29 -1.44 5.31
CA VAL A 170 4.69 -1.90 5.19
C VAL A 170 4.76 -3.18 4.37
N LYS A 171 3.83 -4.13 4.57
CA LYS A 171 3.73 -5.35 3.75
C LYS A 171 3.62 -5.04 2.27
N ASN A 172 2.75 -4.12 1.87
CA ASN A 172 2.62 -3.70 0.47
C ASN A 172 3.92 -3.11 -0.11
N LEU A 173 4.70 -2.37 0.69
CA LEU A 173 6.00 -1.84 0.25
C LEU A 173 7.02 -2.95 0.05
N VAL A 174 7.10 -3.91 0.98
CA VAL A 174 8.01 -5.07 0.89
C VAL A 174 7.63 -5.95 -0.29
N GLU A 175 6.33 -6.24 -0.47
CA GLU A 175 5.80 -6.99 -1.62
C GLU A 175 6.18 -6.33 -2.95
N ASN A 176 6.02 -5.01 -3.07
CA ASN A 176 6.43 -4.27 -4.25
C ASN A 176 7.93 -4.34 -4.49
N ALA A 177 8.74 -4.17 -3.44
CA ALA A 177 10.20 -4.25 -3.52
C ALA A 177 10.65 -5.62 -4.06
N ILE A 178 10.09 -6.72 -3.53
CA ILE A 178 10.36 -8.08 -4.00
C ILE A 178 9.90 -8.25 -5.46
N HIS A 179 8.73 -7.72 -5.79
CA HIS A 179 8.09 -7.91 -7.08
C HIS A 179 8.87 -7.24 -8.22
N TYR A 180 9.36 -6.02 -7.99
CA TYR A 180 10.04 -5.24 -9.02
C TYR A 180 11.57 -5.40 -9.04
N SER A 181 12.14 -6.07 -8.07
CA SER A 181 13.58 -6.39 -8.03
C SER A 181 13.91 -7.60 -8.91
N PRO A 182 15.09 -7.63 -9.53
CA PRO A 182 15.61 -8.84 -10.15
C PRO A 182 15.84 -9.94 -9.10
N GLU A 183 15.91 -11.18 -9.56
CA GLU A 183 16.35 -12.30 -8.72
C GLU A 183 17.79 -12.09 -8.22
N HIS A 184 18.12 -12.68 -7.08
CA HIS A 184 19.46 -12.59 -6.45
C HIS A 184 19.87 -11.17 -6.04
N THR A 185 18.90 -10.31 -5.70
CA THR A 185 19.15 -8.96 -5.18
C THR A 185 18.78 -8.86 -3.70
N THR A 186 18.97 -7.66 -3.12
CA THR A 186 18.67 -7.39 -1.72
C THR A 186 17.54 -6.35 -1.62
N VAL A 187 16.58 -6.61 -0.73
CA VAL A 187 15.60 -5.63 -0.25
C VAL A 187 15.98 -5.25 1.18
N ALA A 188 16.20 -3.97 1.45
CA ALA A 188 16.52 -3.49 2.79
C ALA A 188 15.33 -2.79 3.42
N VAL A 189 14.94 -3.20 4.63
CA VAL A 189 13.95 -2.54 5.46
C VAL A 189 14.68 -1.86 6.60
N GLY A 190 14.55 -0.56 6.73
CA GLY A 190 15.19 0.24 7.77
C GLY A 190 14.15 0.88 8.67
N VAL A 191 14.33 0.78 9.98
CA VAL A 191 13.53 1.50 10.98
C VAL A 191 14.45 2.40 11.77
N GLY A 192 14.02 3.63 12.04
CA GLY A 192 14.83 4.56 12.81
C GLY A 192 14.02 5.73 13.31
N GLU A 193 14.56 6.44 14.31
CA GLU A 193 13.99 7.66 14.85
C GLU A 193 14.95 8.82 14.65
N ARG A 194 14.41 9.93 14.25
CA ARG A 194 15.13 11.19 14.16
C ARG A 194 14.18 12.37 14.36
N ASP A 195 14.57 13.31 15.20
CA ASP A 195 13.86 14.58 15.44
C ASP A 195 12.37 14.36 15.85
N GLY A 196 12.10 13.36 16.70
CA GLY A 196 10.75 13.01 17.16
C GLY A 196 9.86 12.36 16.09
N LYS A 197 10.46 11.83 15.03
CA LYS A 197 9.77 11.09 13.98
C LYS A 197 10.37 9.71 13.82
N VAL A 198 9.51 8.71 13.80
CA VAL A 198 9.88 7.35 13.42
C VAL A 198 9.73 7.18 11.91
N THR A 199 10.74 6.61 11.29
CA THR A 199 10.78 6.33 9.85
C THR A 199 10.84 4.83 9.60
N ILE A 200 10.03 4.34 8.66
CA ILE A 200 10.16 3.00 8.08
C ILE A 200 10.50 3.17 6.61
N ARG A 201 11.64 2.62 6.20
CA ARG A 201 12.19 2.77 4.86
C ARG A 201 12.35 1.42 4.20
N VAL A 202 11.80 1.27 2.99
CA VAL A 202 11.98 0.07 2.16
C VAL A 202 12.77 0.46 0.92
N VAL A 203 13.92 -0.19 0.73
CA VAL A 203 14.85 0.06 -0.37
C VAL A 203 14.93 -1.17 -1.24
N ASP A 204 14.71 -1.02 -2.52
CA ASP A 204 14.82 -2.06 -3.53
C ASP A 204 15.93 -1.77 -4.56
N GLN A 205 16.40 -2.81 -5.22
CA GLN A 205 17.35 -2.76 -6.33
C GLN A 205 16.62 -3.06 -7.67
N GLY A 206 15.37 -2.63 -7.76
CA GLY A 206 14.49 -2.92 -8.88
C GLY A 206 14.73 -2.05 -10.10
N ILE A 207 13.77 -2.13 -11.02
CA ILE A 207 13.80 -1.38 -12.29
C ILE A 207 13.69 0.15 -12.12
N GLY A 208 13.36 0.62 -10.91
CA GLY A 208 13.11 2.02 -10.62
C GLY A 208 11.89 2.60 -11.33
N ILE A 209 11.55 3.83 -10.96
CA ILE A 209 10.37 4.55 -11.42
C ILE A 209 10.82 5.76 -12.23
N PRO A 210 10.28 5.97 -13.45
CA PRO A 210 10.54 7.19 -14.21
C PRO A 210 10.06 8.43 -13.47
N GLU A 211 10.81 9.53 -13.53
CA GLU A 211 10.52 10.79 -12.83
C GLU A 211 9.09 11.29 -13.06
N LYS A 212 8.60 11.25 -14.31
CA LYS A 212 7.22 11.63 -14.68
C LYS A 212 6.12 10.82 -13.99
N SER A 213 6.46 9.69 -13.38
CA SER A 213 5.52 8.77 -12.72
C SER A 213 5.56 8.87 -11.20
N LEU A 214 6.57 9.54 -10.61
CA LEU A 214 6.76 9.60 -9.15
C LEU A 214 5.56 10.20 -8.42
N ASP A 215 4.97 11.26 -8.93
CA ASP A 215 3.79 11.88 -8.31
C ASP A 215 2.53 11.01 -8.42
N ARG A 216 2.52 10.11 -9.41
CA ARG A 216 1.34 9.32 -9.77
C ARG A 216 1.33 7.91 -9.22
N VAL A 217 2.46 7.38 -8.74
CA VAL A 217 2.54 5.97 -8.28
C VAL A 217 1.62 5.67 -7.09
N PHE A 218 1.16 6.69 -6.38
CA PHE A 218 0.18 6.58 -5.30
C PHE A 218 -1.29 6.75 -5.76
N GLU A 219 -1.52 7.01 -7.06
CA GLU A 219 -2.86 7.02 -7.63
C GLU A 219 -3.41 5.59 -7.72
N ARG A 220 -4.71 5.42 -7.50
CA ARG A 220 -5.38 4.11 -7.60
C ARG A 220 -5.29 3.58 -9.03
N PHE A 221 -4.97 2.28 -9.19
CA PHE A 221 -4.81 1.60 -10.47
C PHE A 221 -3.71 2.15 -11.38
N TYR A 222 -2.91 3.10 -10.91
CA TYR A 222 -1.81 3.61 -11.69
C TYR A 222 -0.71 2.55 -11.80
N ARG A 223 -0.19 2.40 -13.01
CA ARG A 223 0.90 1.49 -13.36
C ARG A 223 1.84 2.18 -14.31
N VAL A 224 3.13 2.10 -14.07
CA VAL A 224 4.16 2.67 -14.96
C VAL A 224 4.17 1.96 -16.31
N ASP A 225 4.01 0.63 -16.30
CA ASP A 225 3.91 -0.23 -17.48
C ASP A 225 2.73 -1.21 -17.34
N PRO A 226 1.58 -0.92 -17.95
CA PRO A 226 0.39 -1.77 -17.88
C PRO A 226 0.57 -3.16 -18.48
N ALA A 227 1.45 -3.33 -19.48
CA ALA A 227 1.66 -4.61 -20.15
C ALA A 227 2.42 -5.58 -19.24
N ARG A 228 3.57 -5.16 -18.74
CA ARG A 228 4.41 -5.95 -17.82
C ARG A 228 3.70 -6.25 -16.50
N SER A 229 2.94 -5.30 -15.98
CA SER A 229 2.20 -5.48 -14.71
C SER A 229 1.06 -6.48 -14.81
N ARG A 230 0.54 -6.80 -16.00
CA ARG A 230 -0.45 -7.88 -16.17
C ARG A 230 0.17 -9.27 -16.02
N GLU A 231 1.38 -9.47 -16.49
CA GLU A 231 2.10 -10.73 -16.35
C GLU A 231 2.47 -11.00 -14.88
N THR A 232 2.75 -9.94 -14.14
CA THR A 232 3.23 -9.99 -12.77
C THR A 232 2.13 -9.82 -11.71
N GLY A 233 0.87 -9.62 -12.10
CA GLY A 233 -0.31 -9.68 -11.20
C GLY A 233 -0.57 -8.41 -10.37
N GLY A 234 0.18 -7.32 -10.54
CA GLY A 234 -0.02 -6.09 -9.78
C GLY A 234 -1.36 -5.40 -10.09
N SER A 235 -2.16 -5.10 -9.07
CA SER A 235 -3.46 -4.42 -9.22
C SER A 235 -3.37 -2.89 -9.35
N GLY A 236 -2.22 -2.29 -9.02
CA GLY A 236 -2.07 -0.84 -8.91
C GLY A 236 -2.79 -0.22 -7.71
N LEU A 237 -3.19 -1.03 -6.72
CA LEU A 237 -3.87 -0.58 -5.50
C LEU A 237 -2.94 -0.49 -4.29
N GLY A 238 -1.89 -1.30 -4.22
CA GLY A 238 -1.05 -1.44 -3.02
C GLY A 238 -0.47 -0.11 -2.52
N LEU A 239 0.14 0.70 -3.39
CA LEU A 239 0.69 2.00 -3.00
C LEU A 239 -0.39 3.03 -2.62
N ALA A 240 -1.56 2.98 -3.25
CA ALA A 240 -2.69 3.82 -2.87
C ALA A 240 -3.22 3.46 -1.49
N ILE A 241 -3.33 2.16 -1.17
CA ILE A 241 -3.68 1.65 0.16
C ILE A 241 -2.62 2.09 1.18
N THR A 242 -1.34 1.88 0.88
CA THR A 242 -0.23 2.31 1.75
C THR A 242 -0.31 3.80 2.08
N LYS A 243 -0.48 4.66 1.07
CA LYS A 243 -0.60 6.10 1.29
C LYS A 243 -1.77 6.43 2.21
N HIS A 244 -2.91 5.79 1.99
CA HIS A 244 -4.10 6.03 2.80
C HIS A 244 -3.89 5.58 4.26
N CYS A 245 -3.43 4.35 4.49
CA CYS A 245 -3.12 3.85 5.84
C CYS A 245 -2.17 4.76 6.59
N VAL A 246 -1.11 5.25 5.92
CA VAL A 246 -0.13 6.15 6.53
C VAL A 246 -0.75 7.52 6.86
N GLN A 247 -1.54 8.09 5.95
CA GLN A 247 -2.16 9.41 6.15
C GLN A 247 -3.21 9.40 7.26
N GLU A 248 -4.06 8.37 7.34
CA GLU A 248 -5.04 8.20 8.41
C GLU A 248 -4.35 8.10 9.79
N ASN A 249 -3.18 7.51 9.87
CA ASN A 249 -2.39 7.45 11.10
C ASN A 249 -1.51 8.70 11.34
N GLY A 250 -1.80 9.83 10.67
CA GLY A 250 -1.10 11.10 10.87
C GLY A 250 0.33 11.13 10.29
N GLY A 251 0.67 10.15 9.48
CA GLY A 251 1.98 10.01 8.86
C GLY A 251 2.06 10.59 7.44
N ARG A 252 3.25 10.48 6.87
CA ARG A 252 3.57 10.85 5.49
C ARG A 252 4.32 9.73 4.81
N ILE A 253 4.01 9.47 3.52
CA ILE A 253 4.79 8.59 2.67
C ILE A 253 5.45 9.40 1.55
N SER A 254 6.68 9.05 1.21
CA SER A 254 7.44 9.60 0.10
C SER A 254 8.16 8.52 -0.67
N VAL A 255 8.56 8.82 -1.91
CA VAL A 255 9.34 7.93 -2.76
C VAL A 255 10.50 8.69 -3.38
N TRP A 256 11.68 8.09 -3.34
CA TRP A 256 12.81 8.42 -4.18
C TRP A 256 13.07 7.24 -5.10
N SER A 257 13.26 7.48 -6.38
CA SER A 257 13.58 6.41 -7.31
C SER A 257 14.26 6.94 -8.55
N ARG A 258 15.11 6.11 -9.13
CA ARG A 258 15.77 6.36 -10.40
C ARG A 258 15.68 5.14 -11.28
N LYS A 259 15.24 5.34 -12.52
CA LYS A 259 15.08 4.23 -13.47
C LYS A 259 16.40 3.49 -13.65
N GLY A 260 16.39 2.17 -13.40
CA GLY A 260 17.55 1.28 -13.47
C GLY A 260 18.38 1.18 -12.19
N GLU A 261 18.09 1.98 -11.14
CA GLU A 261 18.83 1.98 -9.87
C GLU A 261 18.01 1.46 -8.68
N GLY A 262 16.68 1.36 -8.83
CA GLY A 262 15.76 0.93 -7.78
C GLY A 262 14.95 2.08 -7.18
N SER A 263 14.29 1.79 -6.06
CA SER A 263 13.43 2.75 -5.36
C SER A 263 13.65 2.71 -3.86
N THR A 264 13.33 3.81 -3.22
CA THR A 264 13.27 3.95 -1.77
C THR A 264 11.93 4.56 -1.39
N PHE A 265 11.11 3.80 -0.72
CA PHE A 265 9.87 4.28 -0.11
C PHE A 265 10.10 4.56 1.36
N THR A 266 9.66 5.72 1.84
CA THR A 266 9.84 6.16 3.22
C THR A 266 8.48 6.54 3.82
N ILE A 267 8.11 5.87 4.91
CA ILE A 267 6.99 6.23 5.78
C ILE A 267 7.57 7.02 6.95
N GLU A 268 6.97 8.14 7.28
CA GLU A 268 7.29 8.98 8.45
C GLU A 268 6.06 9.10 9.32
N LEU A 269 6.19 8.82 10.62
CA LEU A 269 5.14 8.98 11.62
C LEU A 269 5.71 9.74 12.83
N PRO A 270 4.89 10.50 13.56
CA PRO A 270 5.30 11.05 14.85
C PRO A 270 5.70 9.93 15.81
N ALA A 271 6.80 10.09 16.53
CA ALA A 271 7.13 9.17 17.62
C ALA A 271 6.03 9.26 18.70
N ALA A 272 5.68 8.11 19.28
CA ALA A 272 4.75 8.10 20.40
C ALA A 272 5.36 8.88 21.59
N PRO A 273 4.55 9.61 22.36
CA PRO A 273 5.02 10.22 23.59
C PRO A 273 5.68 9.15 24.48
N ALA A 274 6.76 9.51 25.18
CA ALA A 274 7.29 8.68 26.24
C ALA A 274 6.17 8.45 27.27
N ASP A 275 6.09 7.22 27.84
CA ASP A 275 5.18 6.99 28.95
C ASP A 275 5.56 7.95 30.08
N GLU A 276 4.64 8.83 30.48
CA GLU A 276 4.78 9.51 31.76
C GLU A 276 4.74 8.40 32.81
N GLU A 277 5.88 8.12 33.44
CA GLU A 277 5.90 7.30 34.64
C GLU A 277 4.86 7.92 35.62
N PRO A 278 3.97 7.12 36.18
CA PRO A 278 3.01 7.65 37.15
C PRO A 278 3.81 8.31 38.25
N THR A 279 3.75 9.63 38.34
CA THR A 279 4.39 10.41 39.39
C THR A 279 3.89 9.82 40.69
N ALA A 280 4.78 9.11 41.39
CA ALA A 280 4.48 8.58 42.71
C ALA A 280 4.04 9.76 43.57
N VAL A 281 2.73 9.81 43.85
CA VAL A 281 2.18 10.75 44.80
C VAL A 281 2.83 10.38 46.13
N GLN A 282 3.88 11.12 46.53
CA GLN A 282 4.41 11.08 47.86
C GLN A 282 3.30 11.60 48.78
N GLY A 283 2.62 10.66 49.43
CA GLY A 283 1.68 10.97 50.50
C GLY A 283 2.42 11.65 51.64
N VAL A 284 1.91 12.81 52.02
CA VAL A 284 2.19 13.49 53.27
C VAL A 284 1.32 12.89 54.36
#